data_0cce8b4579220e9d3a271f8c2a2b4b8c
#
_entry.id   0cce8b4579220e9d3a271f8c2a2b4b8c
#
_cell.length_a   1.000
_cell.length_b   1.000
_cell.length_c   1.000
_cell.angle_alpha   90.00
_cell.angle_beta   90.00
_cell.angle_gamma   90.00
#
_symmetry.space_group_name_H-M   'P 1'
#
loop_
_entity.id
_entity.type
_entity.pdbx_description
1 polymer ?
#
loop_
_entity_poly.entity_id
_entity_poly.type
_entity_poly.pdbx_seq_one_letter_code
_entity_poly.pdbx_strand_id
1 'polypeptide(L)'
;VDFVYLPKFKDIYNDRKKSKIKLLKKDIILCAKFRKGHFEGVLDVMNKLTKIVNPKKIFMGEKDFQQLYLVKNFLEKRYKTKIISCRTIRDKNKIALSSRNFLLNSSSLNLAGKIYKKLKNIKKKINNKNDISDYLTYSKKKLEISFKIKIDYLELRNIKNLKVSKTKNNSRLFIAYYLNNVRLIDNL
;
A
#
# COMPACT_ATOMS: atom_id res chain seq x y z
N VAL A 1 2.39 -13.12 -21.88
CA VAL A 1 1.04 -12.54 -21.80
C VAL A 1 0.32 -12.88 -23.09
N ASP A 2 -0.80 -13.59 -23.00
CA ASP A 2 -1.55 -14.05 -24.18
C ASP A 2 -2.49 -12.96 -24.71
N PHE A 3 -3.09 -12.18 -23.79
CA PHE A 3 -4.02 -11.11 -24.10
C PHE A 3 -3.76 -9.87 -23.26
N VAL A 4 -3.99 -8.69 -23.86
CA VAL A 4 -3.96 -7.39 -23.18
C VAL A 4 -5.32 -6.73 -23.39
N TYR A 5 -6.05 -6.50 -22.28
CA TYR A 5 -7.31 -5.77 -22.32
C TYR A 5 -7.05 -4.29 -22.03
N LEU A 6 -7.34 -3.43 -23.00
CA LEU A 6 -7.18 -1.96 -22.94
C LEU A 6 -8.55 -1.28 -23.04
N PRO A 7 -9.34 -1.24 -21.97
CA PRO A 7 -10.66 -0.67 -22.01
C PRO A 7 -10.61 0.86 -22.15
N LYS A 8 -11.54 1.41 -22.93
CA LYS A 8 -11.87 2.83 -22.86
C LYS A 8 -12.74 3.06 -21.62
N PHE A 9 -12.82 4.31 -21.17
CA PHE A 9 -13.65 4.66 -20.00
C PHE A 9 -15.12 4.19 -20.17
N LYS A 10 -15.70 4.40 -21.33
CA LYS A 10 -17.07 3.97 -21.67
C LYS A 10 -17.28 2.45 -21.61
N ASP A 11 -16.25 1.65 -21.85
CA ASP A 11 -16.36 0.19 -21.84
C ASP A 11 -16.53 -0.34 -20.39
N ILE A 12 -16.05 0.43 -19.41
CA ILE A 12 -16.18 0.11 -17.98
C ILE A 12 -17.33 0.88 -17.33
N TYR A 13 -17.61 2.11 -17.82
CA TYR A 13 -18.57 3.04 -17.23
C TYR A 13 -19.63 3.46 -18.27
N ASN A 14 -20.46 2.50 -18.73
CA ASN A 14 -21.55 2.76 -19.66
C ASN A 14 -22.60 3.70 -19.08
N ASP A 15 -22.88 3.54 -17.77
CA ASP A 15 -23.80 4.39 -17.04
C ASP A 15 -23.03 5.46 -16.27
N ARG A 16 -23.41 6.72 -16.40
CA ARG A 16 -22.87 7.85 -15.59
C ARG A 16 -23.18 7.73 -14.10
N LYS A 17 -23.73 6.59 -13.64
CA LYS A 17 -24.06 6.36 -12.24
C LYS A 17 -22.80 6.30 -11.39
N LYS A 18 -22.72 7.17 -10.40
CA LYS A 18 -21.66 7.15 -9.39
C LYS A 18 -21.65 5.80 -8.66
N SER A 19 -20.46 5.27 -8.41
CA SER A 19 -20.30 4.07 -7.58
C SER A 19 -20.96 4.27 -6.21
N LYS A 20 -21.72 3.26 -5.77
CA LYS A 20 -22.28 3.20 -4.41
C LYS A 20 -21.34 2.56 -3.39
N ILE A 21 -20.12 2.18 -3.81
CA ILE A 21 -19.15 1.53 -2.92
C ILE A 21 -18.60 2.56 -1.94
N LYS A 22 -18.72 2.25 -0.66
CA LYS A 22 -18.17 3.05 0.44
C LYS A 22 -17.24 2.18 1.29
N LEU A 23 -16.13 2.75 1.73
CA LEU A 23 -15.29 2.10 2.73
C LEU A 23 -15.98 2.06 4.10
N LEU A 24 -15.74 0.99 4.83
CA LEU A 24 -16.11 0.94 6.24
C LEU A 24 -15.22 1.92 7.04
N LYS A 25 -15.75 2.53 8.10
CA LYS A 25 -14.98 3.45 8.96
C LYS A 25 -13.66 2.86 9.44
N LYS A 26 -13.63 1.55 9.76
CA LYS A 26 -12.44 0.82 10.19
C LYS A 26 -11.33 0.72 9.12
N ASP A 27 -11.67 0.88 7.84
CA ASP A 27 -10.76 0.76 6.70
C ASP A 27 -10.21 2.13 6.25
N ILE A 28 -10.70 3.23 6.84
CA ILE A 28 -10.18 4.61 6.62
C ILE A 28 -8.92 4.80 7.47
N ILE A 29 -7.89 4.07 7.11
CA ILE A 29 -6.58 4.03 7.77
C ILE A 29 -5.46 4.15 6.72
N LEU A 30 -4.21 4.32 7.14
CA LEU A 30 -3.06 4.38 6.25
C LEU A 30 -3.31 5.33 5.05
N CYS A 31 -3.16 4.84 3.82
CA CYS A 31 -3.39 5.63 2.60
C CYS A 31 -4.83 6.14 2.47
N ALA A 32 -5.84 5.40 2.93
CA ALA A 32 -7.24 5.82 2.83
C ALA A 32 -7.52 7.11 3.63
N LYS A 33 -6.82 7.31 4.75
CA LYS A 33 -6.91 8.54 5.56
C LYS A 33 -6.46 9.80 4.78
N PHE A 34 -5.50 9.64 3.85
CA PHE A 34 -4.87 10.74 3.12
C PHE A 34 -5.37 10.88 1.67
N ARG A 35 -6.15 9.91 1.18
CA ARG A 35 -6.62 9.85 -0.20
C ARG A 35 -8.11 9.53 -0.24
N LYS A 36 -8.94 10.52 0.11
CA LYS A 36 -10.42 10.37 0.12
C LYS A 36 -10.93 9.91 -1.24
N GLY A 37 -11.84 8.92 -1.26
CA GLY A 37 -12.47 8.39 -2.46
C GLY A 37 -11.59 7.46 -3.31
N HIS A 38 -10.29 7.37 -3.04
CA HIS A 38 -9.37 6.59 -3.86
C HIS A 38 -9.68 5.09 -3.83
N PHE A 39 -9.85 4.52 -2.67
CA PHE A 39 -10.09 3.08 -2.55
C PHE A 39 -11.50 2.69 -2.94
N GLU A 40 -12.46 3.58 -2.78
CA GLU A 40 -13.81 3.41 -3.34
C GLU A 40 -13.74 3.29 -4.87
N GLY A 41 -12.95 4.16 -5.53
CA GLY A 41 -12.70 4.08 -6.97
C GLY A 41 -11.96 2.80 -7.37
N VAL A 42 -10.94 2.39 -6.59
CA VAL A 42 -10.22 1.12 -6.83
C VAL A 42 -11.17 -0.07 -6.74
N LEU A 43 -12.01 -0.13 -5.71
CA LEU A 43 -12.96 -1.23 -5.53
C LEU A 43 -14.00 -1.24 -6.64
N ASP A 44 -14.44 -0.07 -7.11
CA ASP A 44 -15.40 0.04 -8.20
C ASP A 44 -14.83 -0.48 -9.53
N VAL A 45 -13.67 0.00 -9.93
CA VAL A 45 -13.04 -0.45 -11.17
C VAL A 45 -12.69 -1.94 -11.11
N MET A 46 -12.17 -2.43 -9.99
CA MET A 46 -11.86 -3.85 -9.82
C MET A 46 -13.11 -4.73 -9.85
N ASN A 47 -14.22 -4.26 -9.28
CA ASN A 47 -15.51 -4.95 -9.34
C ASN A 47 -16.02 -5.06 -10.80
N LYS A 48 -15.94 -3.98 -11.56
CA LYS A 48 -16.38 -3.96 -12.95
C LYS A 48 -15.50 -4.82 -13.85
N LEU A 49 -14.18 -4.70 -13.73
CA LEU A 49 -13.24 -5.54 -14.46
C LEU A 49 -13.42 -7.03 -14.12
N THR A 50 -13.65 -7.37 -12.86
CA THR A 50 -13.92 -8.75 -12.46
C THR A 50 -15.20 -9.30 -13.09
N LYS A 51 -16.24 -8.48 -13.21
CA LYS A 51 -17.48 -8.86 -13.93
C LYS A 51 -17.25 -9.11 -15.40
N ILE A 52 -16.45 -8.26 -16.07
CA ILE A 52 -16.18 -8.36 -17.51
C ILE A 52 -15.33 -9.58 -17.82
N VAL A 53 -14.23 -9.78 -17.08
CA VAL A 53 -13.22 -10.82 -17.36
C VAL A 53 -13.56 -12.16 -16.71
N ASN A 54 -14.29 -12.15 -15.61
CA ASN A 54 -14.63 -13.32 -14.79
C ASN A 54 -13.41 -14.24 -14.48
N PRO A 55 -12.30 -13.70 -13.97
CA PRO A 55 -11.06 -14.45 -13.83
C PRO A 55 -11.13 -15.43 -12.66
N LYS A 56 -10.50 -16.60 -12.78
CA LYS A 56 -10.32 -17.51 -11.64
C LYS A 56 -9.35 -16.98 -10.59
N LYS A 57 -8.31 -16.23 -11.03
CA LYS A 57 -7.26 -15.66 -10.16
C LYS A 57 -6.94 -14.22 -10.61
N ILE A 58 -6.72 -13.35 -9.64
CA ILE A 58 -6.20 -11.98 -9.85
C ILE A 58 -4.90 -11.86 -9.05
N PHE A 59 -3.81 -11.47 -9.69
CA PHE A 59 -2.51 -11.28 -9.08
C PHE A 59 -2.31 -9.82 -8.70
N MET A 60 -1.95 -9.55 -7.44
CA MET A 60 -1.77 -8.19 -6.92
C MET A 60 -0.48 -8.07 -6.11
N GLY A 61 0.27 -6.98 -6.35
CA GLY A 61 1.52 -6.71 -5.64
C GLY A 61 1.31 -6.32 -4.18
N GLU A 62 2.11 -6.92 -3.28
CA GLU A 62 2.11 -6.63 -1.84
C GLU A 62 2.61 -5.22 -1.50
N LYS A 63 3.26 -4.53 -2.43
CA LYS A 63 3.67 -3.14 -2.23
C LYS A 63 2.48 -2.25 -1.84
N ASP A 64 1.36 -2.39 -2.51
CA ASP A 64 0.12 -1.68 -2.24
C ASP A 64 -0.78 -2.51 -1.30
N PHE A 65 -0.25 -2.92 -0.15
CA PHE A 65 -0.86 -3.93 0.72
C PHE A 65 -2.27 -3.56 1.21
N GLN A 66 -2.54 -2.30 1.52
CA GLN A 66 -3.91 -1.88 1.87
C GLN A 66 -4.87 -2.08 0.70
N GLN A 67 -4.45 -1.79 -0.52
CA GLN A 67 -5.24 -2.06 -1.73
C GLN A 67 -5.50 -3.55 -1.90
N LEU A 68 -4.45 -4.37 -1.81
CA LEU A 68 -4.54 -5.83 -1.86
C LEU A 68 -5.55 -6.35 -0.82
N TYR A 69 -5.44 -5.90 0.43
CA TYR A 69 -6.32 -6.29 1.53
C TYR A 69 -7.79 -5.93 1.25
N LEU A 70 -8.04 -4.70 0.81
CA LEU A 70 -9.40 -4.23 0.53
C LEU A 70 -10.01 -4.95 -0.67
N VAL A 71 -9.27 -5.09 -1.76
CA VAL A 71 -9.74 -5.78 -2.98
C VAL A 71 -10.02 -7.25 -2.68
N LYS A 72 -9.11 -7.93 -1.95
CA LYS A 72 -9.30 -9.33 -1.53
C LYS A 72 -10.59 -9.51 -0.74
N ASN A 73 -10.77 -8.73 0.33
CA ASN A 73 -11.96 -8.82 1.18
C ASN A 73 -13.26 -8.43 0.45
N PHE A 74 -13.17 -7.60 -0.58
CA PHE A 74 -14.32 -7.16 -1.35
C PHE A 74 -14.71 -8.17 -2.44
N LEU A 75 -13.74 -8.66 -3.22
CA LEU A 75 -14.01 -9.52 -4.38
C LEU A 75 -14.23 -10.98 -4.00
N GLU A 76 -13.41 -11.55 -3.11
CA GLU A 76 -13.55 -12.98 -2.72
C GLU A 76 -14.88 -13.28 -2.01
N LYS A 77 -15.56 -12.26 -1.48
CA LYS A 77 -16.92 -12.40 -0.93
C LYS A 77 -18.03 -12.37 -1.97
N ARG A 78 -17.74 -11.86 -3.17
CA ARG A 78 -18.74 -11.62 -4.24
C ARG A 78 -18.57 -12.53 -5.43
N TYR A 79 -17.36 -13.02 -5.63
CA TYR A 79 -16.98 -13.81 -6.79
C TYR A 79 -16.21 -15.06 -6.38
N LYS A 80 -16.24 -16.09 -7.22
CA LYS A 80 -15.38 -17.28 -7.06
C LYS A 80 -13.89 -17.01 -7.37
N THR A 81 -13.55 -15.77 -7.67
CA THR A 81 -12.19 -15.30 -7.98
C THR A 81 -11.32 -15.32 -6.73
N LYS A 82 -10.09 -15.81 -6.86
CA LYS A 82 -9.06 -15.79 -5.80
C LYS A 82 -8.06 -14.64 -6.03
N ILE A 83 -7.76 -13.88 -4.98
CA ILE A 83 -6.73 -12.84 -5.02
C ILE A 83 -5.40 -13.43 -4.54
N ILE A 84 -4.42 -13.44 -5.43
CA ILE A 84 -3.08 -13.97 -5.18
C ILE A 84 -2.13 -12.81 -4.94
N SER A 85 -1.47 -12.80 -3.78
CA SER A 85 -0.47 -11.79 -3.46
C SER A 85 0.86 -12.10 -4.12
N CYS A 86 1.48 -11.09 -4.74
CA CYS A 86 2.81 -11.16 -5.32
C CYS A 86 3.79 -10.34 -4.49
N ARG A 87 4.95 -10.91 -4.16
CA ARG A 87 5.98 -10.24 -3.36
C ARG A 87 6.43 -8.94 -4.01
N THR A 88 6.71 -7.94 -3.17
CA THR A 88 7.27 -6.65 -3.62
C THR A 88 8.63 -6.86 -4.27
N ILE A 89 8.75 -6.50 -5.54
CA ILE A 89 10.02 -6.45 -6.26
C ILE A 89 10.70 -5.13 -5.97
N ARG A 90 12.03 -5.17 -5.79
CA ARG A 90 12.84 -4.02 -5.42
C ARG A 90 13.99 -3.83 -6.41
N ASP A 91 14.38 -2.58 -6.63
CA ASP A 91 15.53 -2.24 -7.45
C ASP A 91 16.88 -2.51 -6.72
N LYS A 92 17.98 -2.15 -7.38
CA LYS A 92 19.33 -2.25 -6.81
C LYS A 92 19.50 -1.47 -5.50
N ASN A 93 18.79 -0.37 -5.32
CA ASN A 93 18.79 0.45 -4.11
C ASN A 93 17.84 -0.09 -3.04
N LYS A 94 17.18 -1.22 -3.28
CA LYS A 94 16.16 -1.85 -2.44
C LYS A 94 14.85 -1.07 -2.32
N ILE A 95 14.60 -0.12 -3.21
CA ILE A 95 13.34 0.60 -3.28
C ILE A 95 12.31 -0.28 -3.98
N ALA A 96 11.09 -0.29 -3.46
CA ALA A 96 9.98 -0.98 -4.11
C ALA A 96 9.72 -0.39 -5.50
N LEU A 97 9.64 -1.23 -6.54
CA LEU A 97 9.40 -0.77 -7.90
C LEU A 97 8.06 -0.05 -8.01
N SER A 98 8.09 1.11 -8.65
CA SER A 98 6.93 1.97 -8.86
C SER A 98 7.18 2.91 -10.04
N SER A 99 6.14 3.25 -10.79
CA SER A 99 6.20 4.31 -11.81
C SER A 99 6.59 5.67 -11.20
N ARG A 100 6.31 5.90 -9.92
CA ARG A 100 6.73 7.13 -9.23
C ARG A 100 8.24 7.25 -9.07
N ASN A 101 9.00 6.15 -9.17
CA ASN A 101 10.45 6.19 -9.09
C ASN A 101 11.05 6.98 -10.26
N PHE A 102 10.39 7.02 -11.43
CA PHE A 102 10.79 7.83 -12.58
C PHE A 102 10.68 9.35 -12.34
N LEU A 103 9.93 9.77 -11.33
CA LEU A 103 9.83 11.18 -10.91
C LEU A 103 10.94 11.60 -9.96
N LEU A 104 11.84 10.68 -9.58
CA LEU A 104 12.94 10.92 -8.65
C LEU A 104 14.27 10.96 -9.40
N ASN A 105 15.12 11.90 -9.02
CA ASN A 105 16.51 11.91 -9.46
C ASN A 105 17.35 10.86 -8.71
N SER A 106 18.57 10.62 -9.17
CA SER A 106 19.47 9.61 -8.61
C SER A 106 19.77 9.82 -7.12
N SER A 107 19.92 11.08 -6.68
CA SER A 107 20.17 11.37 -5.25
C SER A 107 18.98 11.00 -4.38
N SER A 108 17.75 11.29 -4.83
CA SER A 108 16.50 10.91 -4.14
C SER A 108 16.28 9.40 -4.13
N LEU A 109 16.64 8.70 -5.21
CA LEU A 109 16.61 7.23 -5.22
C LEU A 109 17.60 6.64 -4.20
N ASN A 110 18.82 7.17 -4.13
CA ASN A 110 19.80 6.75 -3.11
C ASN A 110 19.29 7.03 -1.70
N LEU A 111 18.66 8.19 -1.48
CA LEU A 111 18.07 8.57 -0.20
C LEU A 111 16.94 7.60 0.21
N ALA A 112 16.05 7.26 -0.73
CA ALA A 112 14.99 6.28 -0.49
C ALA A 112 15.56 4.90 -0.08
N GLY A 113 16.68 4.48 -0.69
CA GLY A 113 17.41 3.27 -0.29
C GLY A 113 17.96 3.33 1.13
N LYS A 114 18.51 4.50 1.55
CA LYS A 114 18.96 4.73 2.94
C LYS A 114 17.78 4.67 3.91
N ILE A 115 16.64 5.26 3.56
CA ILE A 115 15.40 5.19 4.35
C ILE A 115 14.95 3.73 4.51
N TYR A 116 14.92 2.96 3.43
CA TYR A 116 14.58 1.53 3.49
C TYR A 116 15.49 0.74 4.46
N LYS A 117 16.81 0.96 4.41
CA LYS A 117 17.75 0.34 5.36
C LYS A 117 17.40 0.70 6.82
N LYS A 118 17.06 1.96 7.09
CA LYS A 118 16.63 2.41 8.43
C LYS A 118 15.31 1.75 8.85
N LEU A 119 14.34 1.62 7.94
CA LEU A 119 13.08 0.93 8.21
C LEU A 119 13.28 -0.56 8.56
N LYS A 120 14.19 -1.26 7.86
CA LYS A 120 14.59 -2.64 8.23
C LYS A 120 15.13 -2.70 9.65
N ASN A 121 16.00 -1.77 10.03
CA ASN A 121 16.57 -1.72 11.37
C ASN A 121 15.50 -1.40 12.43
N ILE A 122 14.57 -0.47 12.14
CA ILE A 122 13.43 -0.17 13.02
C ILE A 122 12.61 -1.45 13.22
N LYS A 123 12.21 -2.13 12.13
CA LYS A 123 11.44 -3.38 12.21
C LYS A 123 12.17 -4.48 13.01
N LYS A 124 13.50 -4.60 12.85
CA LYS A 124 14.31 -5.59 13.60
C LYS A 124 14.25 -5.32 15.10
N LYS A 125 14.27 -4.04 15.52
CA LYS A 125 14.31 -3.62 16.92
C LYS A 125 12.97 -3.63 17.64
N ILE A 126 11.85 -3.81 16.92
CA ILE A 126 10.49 -3.77 17.51
C ILE A 126 10.32 -4.80 18.63
N ASN A 127 10.86 -6.03 18.47
CA ASN A 127 10.69 -7.10 19.47
C ASN A 127 11.28 -6.76 20.86
N ASN A 128 12.23 -5.83 20.91
CA ASN A 128 12.94 -5.44 22.12
C ASN A 128 12.34 -4.15 22.74
N LYS A 129 11.09 -3.79 22.41
CA LYS A 129 10.45 -2.56 22.86
C LYS A 129 9.22 -2.86 23.70
N ASN A 130 9.17 -2.28 24.90
CA ASN A 130 8.03 -2.39 25.81
C ASN A 130 6.79 -1.69 25.22
N ASP A 131 6.96 -0.49 24.65
CA ASP A 131 5.93 0.21 23.91
C ASP A 131 6.34 0.42 22.44
N ILE A 132 5.65 -0.28 21.54
CA ILE A 132 5.89 -0.20 20.10
C ILE A 132 5.38 1.13 19.55
N SER A 133 4.29 1.67 20.08
CA SER A 133 3.70 2.93 19.60
C SER A 133 4.65 4.10 19.83
N ASP A 134 5.17 4.22 21.03
CA ASP A 134 6.14 5.26 21.40
C ASP A 134 7.45 5.11 20.61
N TYR A 135 7.93 3.87 20.47
CA TYR A 135 9.11 3.61 19.66
C TYR A 135 8.93 4.01 18.20
N LEU A 136 7.76 3.75 17.58
CA LEU A 136 7.49 4.13 16.21
C LEU A 136 7.28 5.64 16.06
N THR A 137 6.66 6.29 17.04
CA THR A 137 6.50 7.74 17.09
C THR A 137 7.88 8.43 17.15
N TYR A 138 8.76 7.97 18.06
CA TYR A 138 10.15 8.45 18.13
C TYR A 138 10.90 8.19 16.81
N SER A 139 10.79 6.97 16.28
CA SER A 139 11.46 6.59 15.03
C SER A 139 11.02 7.43 13.84
N LYS A 140 9.71 7.76 13.76
CA LYS A 140 9.16 8.66 12.74
C LYS A 140 9.82 10.03 12.81
N LYS A 141 9.81 10.68 13.99
CA LYS A 141 10.45 11.99 14.20
C LYS A 141 11.93 11.95 13.82
N LYS A 142 12.66 10.90 14.24
CA LYS A 142 14.08 10.74 13.93
C LYS A 142 14.33 10.61 12.41
N LEU A 143 13.49 9.89 11.69
CA LEU A 143 13.56 9.79 10.22
C LEU A 143 13.30 11.14 9.56
N GLU A 144 12.26 11.86 10.00
CA GLU A 144 11.89 13.18 9.46
C GLU A 144 13.04 14.19 9.60
N ILE A 145 13.68 14.24 10.77
CA ILE A 145 14.83 15.13 11.03
C ILE A 145 16.05 14.67 10.22
N SER A 146 16.43 13.38 10.30
CA SER A 146 17.67 12.88 9.70
C SER A 146 17.68 12.93 8.18
N PHE A 147 16.52 12.81 7.54
CA PHE A 147 16.40 12.81 6.08
C PHE A 147 15.71 14.04 5.52
N LYS A 148 15.31 15.00 6.38
CA LYS A 148 14.56 16.21 6.00
C LYS A 148 13.32 15.88 5.13
N ILE A 149 12.52 14.91 5.58
CA ILE A 149 11.35 14.40 4.86
C ILE A 149 10.08 14.56 5.70
N LYS A 150 8.94 14.60 5.02
CA LYS A 150 7.62 14.49 5.67
C LYS A 150 7.15 13.04 5.62
N ILE A 151 6.66 12.52 6.74
CA ILE A 151 6.10 11.17 6.86
C ILE A 151 4.63 11.28 7.26
N ASP A 152 3.72 10.78 6.42
CA ASP A 152 2.30 10.73 6.74
C ASP A 152 2.04 9.78 7.91
N TYR A 153 2.58 8.56 7.81
CA TYR A 153 2.47 7.55 8.86
C TYR A 153 3.69 6.61 8.88
N LEU A 154 3.98 6.08 10.06
CA LEU A 154 4.87 4.95 10.30
C LEU A 154 4.19 4.06 11.35
N GLU A 155 3.60 2.94 10.92
CA GLU A 155 2.70 2.14 11.74
C GLU A 155 2.97 0.65 11.59
N LEU A 156 2.94 -0.10 12.70
CA LEU A 156 2.94 -1.56 12.69
C LEU A 156 1.49 -2.06 12.70
N ARG A 157 1.11 -2.82 11.69
CA ARG A 157 -0.27 -3.33 11.58
C ARG A 157 -0.30 -4.83 11.29
N ASN A 158 -1.29 -5.49 11.87
CA ASN A 158 -1.56 -6.90 11.62
C ASN A 158 -2.01 -7.11 10.17
N ILE A 159 -1.45 -8.13 9.49
CA ILE A 159 -1.72 -8.38 8.06
C ILE A 159 -3.12 -8.96 7.79
N LYS A 160 -3.77 -9.57 8.79
CA LYS A 160 -5.09 -10.20 8.62
C LYS A 160 -6.26 -9.22 8.74
N ASN A 161 -6.11 -8.14 9.52
CA ASN A 161 -7.21 -7.21 9.82
C ASN A 161 -6.84 -5.72 9.77
N LEU A 162 -5.58 -5.41 9.49
CA LEU A 162 -4.99 -4.06 9.47
C LEU A 162 -5.15 -3.25 10.76
N LYS A 163 -5.51 -3.86 11.87
CA LYS A 163 -5.48 -3.20 13.18
C LYS A 163 -4.04 -2.89 13.60
N VAL A 164 -3.85 -1.85 14.39
CA VAL A 164 -2.55 -1.56 15.02
C VAL A 164 -2.08 -2.80 15.79
N SER A 165 -0.83 -3.18 15.60
CA SER A 165 -0.28 -4.37 16.23
C SER A 165 0.70 -4.01 17.33
N LYS A 166 0.64 -4.75 18.43
CA LYS A 166 1.59 -4.70 19.54
C LYS A 166 2.69 -5.77 19.45
N THR A 167 2.69 -6.56 18.36
CA THR A 167 3.67 -7.63 18.13
C THR A 167 4.14 -7.63 16.70
N LYS A 168 5.36 -8.13 16.45
CA LYS A 168 5.90 -8.29 15.10
C LYS A 168 5.25 -9.45 14.33
N ASN A 169 4.74 -10.45 15.05
CA ASN A 169 4.16 -11.63 14.44
C ASN A 169 2.88 -11.28 13.66
N ASN A 170 2.76 -11.83 12.46
CA ASN A 170 1.65 -11.52 11.54
C ASN A 170 1.43 -10.01 11.32
N SER A 171 2.51 -9.23 11.33
CA SER A 171 2.46 -7.78 11.19
C SER A 171 3.46 -7.26 10.18
N ARG A 172 3.12 -6.13 9.55
CA ARG A 172 4.00 -5.37 8.68
C ARG A 172 4.16 -3.95 9.20
N LEU A 173 5.36 -3.40 9.00
CA LEU A 173 5.66 -2.00 9.22
C LEU A 173 5.30 -1.24 7.95
N PHE A 174 4.33 -0.34 8.02
CA PHE A 174 3.86 0.49 6.92
C PHE A 174 4.39 1.90 7.03
N ILE A 175 4.78 2.49 5.90
CA ILE A 175 5.21 3.88 5.82
C ILE A 175 4.63 4.56 4.57
N ALA A 176 4.33 5.86 4.71
CA ALA A 176 4.19 6.77 3.58
C ALA A 176 4.97 8.05 3.88
N TYR A 177 5.79 8.48 2.92
CA TYR A 177 6.66 9.64 3.06
C TYR A 177 6.84 10.37 1.73
N TYR A 178 7.38 11.58 1.78
CA TYR A 178 7.61 12.42 0.60
C TYR A 178 9.10 12.63 0.36
N LEU A 179 9.52 12.48 -0.90
CA LEU A 179 10.80 12.93 -1.42
C LEU A 179 10.55 13.84 -2.61
N ASN A 180 11.03 15.09 -2.56
CA ASN A 180 10.84 16.07 -3.63
C ASN A 180 9.37 16.14 -4.11
N ASN A 181 8.43 16.25 -3.19
CA ASN A 181 6.99 16.26 -3.43
C ASN A 181 6.41 14.93 -4.00
N VAL A 182 7.24 13.93 -4.24
CA VAL A 182 6.78 12.59 -4.68
C VAL A 182 6.41 11.77 -3.44
N ARG A 183 5.15 11.40 -3.34
CA ARG A 183 4.67 10.54 -2.25
C ARG A 183 5.01 9.08 -2.53
N LEU A 184 5.85 8.50 -1.70
CA LEU A 184 6.25 7.09 -1.74
C LEU A 184 5.58 6.30 -0.61
N ILE A 185 5.33 5.03 -0.87
CA ILE A 185 4.84 4.09 0.14
C ILE A 185 5.70 2.83 0.13
N ASP A 186 5.83 2.22 1.29
CA ASP A 186 6.46 0.90 1.42
C ASP A 186 5.86 0.13 2.61
N ASN A 187 6.09 -1.17 2.61
CA ASN A 187 5.81 -2.03 3.76
C ASN A 187 6.84 -3.17 3.86
N LEU A 188 7.14 -3.56 5.09
CA LEU A 188 8.17 -4.57 5.40
C LEU A 188 7.60 -5.64 6.32
#